data_13f8cb17b803f7797c73dcdf77256fef
#
_entry.id   13f8cb17b803f7797c73dcdf77256fef
#
_cell.length_a   1.000
_cell.length_b   1.000
_cell.length_c   1.000
_cell.angle_alpha   90.00
_cell.angle_beta   90.00
_cell.angle_gamma   90.00
#
_symmetry.space_group_name_H-M   'P 1'
#
loop_
_entity.id
_entity.type
_entity.pdbx_description
1 polymer ?
#
loop_
_entity_poly.entity_id
_entity_poly.type
_entity_poly.pdbx_seq_one_letter_code
_entity_poly.pdbx_strand_id
1 'polypeptide(L)'
;MQRLRMRRLWGIVPLLLVAAALPYGACAQQSTPAKPKPKPDASAPKPAAPAAAKPASPAAAVAGGAQPKLLGQYGMWGAYTAAPGGKKICFVLAKPSSSDTNPPNRPRNPVYIFISSRPADKVTNEVSLVVGYPFKPGFEANAQIGANSFPLYTQQDGAWIKNAAEEAKMVEAMRGGDTAVVKGLSAKGTQSTDTFALKGIAQALDRVGQECK
;
A
#
# COMPACT_ATOMS: atom_id res chain seq x y z
N MET A 1 -47.74 30.02 3.46
CA MET A 1 -47.62 31.44 3.09
C MET A 1 -46.32 31.96 3.63
N GLN A 2 -45.42 32.30 2.84
CA GLN A 2 -44.41 33.38 2.76
C GLN A 2 -43.18 32.93 1.97
N ARG A 3 -43.15 33.43 0.75
CA ARG A 3 -42.01 33.35 -0.17
C ARG A 3 -41.03 34.44 0.22
N LEU A 4 -39.75 34.13 0.45
CA LEU A 4 -38.68 35.14 0.44
C LEU A 4 -37.76 34.90 -0.74
N ARG A 5 -37.85 35.82 -1.71
CA ARG A 5 -36.92 36.02 -2.81
C ARG A 5 -35.72 36.80 -2.28
N MET A 6 -34.51 36.36 -2.53
CA MET A 6 -33.35 37.22 -2.34
C MET A 6 -32.45 37.18 -3.57
N ARG A 7 -32.23 38.39 -4.04
CA ARG A 7 -31.68 38.94 -5.28
C ARG A 7 -30.21 38.57 -5.51
N ARG A 8 -29.93 38.37 -6.78
CA ARG A 8 -28.57 38.34 -7.38
C ARG A 8 -27.95 39.76 -7.30
N LEU A 9 -26.70 39.84 -6.89
CA LEU A 9 -25.83 40.99 -7.16
C LEU A 9 -24.63 40.50 -7.98
N TRP A 10 -24.60 40.92 -9.22
CA TRP A 10 -23.47 40.85 -10.11
C TRP A 10 -22.50 41.98 -9.77
N GLY A 11 -21.26 41.67 -9.45
CA GLY A 11 -20.15 42.61 -9.36
C GLY A 11 -19.24 42.43 -10.57
N ILE A 12 -19.25 43.41 -11.45
CA ILE A 12 -18.35 43.59 -12.59
C ILE A 12 -17.05 44.18 -12.05
N VAL A 13 -15.89 43.54 -12.30
CA VAL A 13 -14.55 44.09 -12.04
C VAL A 13 -13.85 44.27 -13.38
N PRO A 14 -13.31 45.51 -13.67
CA PRO A 14 -12.74 45.84 -14.98
C PRO A 14 -11.31 45.32 -15.15
N LEU A 15 -11.05 44.93 -16.39
CA LEU A 15 -9.79 44.47 -16.97
C LEU A 15 -8.84 45.67 -17.12
N LEU A 16 -7.68 45.69 -16.47
CA LEU A 16 -6.58 46.65 -16.71
C LEU A 16 -5.49 45.92 -17.52
N LEU A 17 -5.40 46.31 -18.81
CA LEU A 17 -4.31 45.98 -19.73
C LEU A 17 -3.13 46.90 -19.42
N VAL A 18 -1.99 46.33 -19.02
CA VAL A 18 -0.69 47.05 -19.03
C VAL A 18 0.19 46.39 -20.09
N ALA A 19 0.40 47.14 -21.16
CA ALA A 19 1.37 46.84 -22.21
C ALA A 19 2.76 47.36 -21.76
N ALA A 20 3.75 46.49 -21.62
CA ALA A 20 5.15 46.84 -21.43
C ALA A 20 5.93 46.45 -22.68
N ALA A 21 6.41 47.48 -23.40
CA ALA A 21 7.31 47.36 -24.53
C ALA A 21 8.73 47.03 -24.07
N LEU A 22 9.36 46.03 -24.71
CA LEU A 22 10.78 45.69 -24.54
C LEU A 22 11.59 46.31 -25.70
N PRO A 23 12.76 46.92 -25.44
CA PRO A 23 13.66 47.34 -26.52
C PRO A 23 14.58 46.19 -26.96
N TYR A 24 14.71 46.04 -28.26
CA TYR A 24 15.71 45.20 -28.93
C TYR A 24 17.12 45.76 -28.71
N GLY A 25 17.98 45.03 -28.01
CA GLY A 25 19.40 45.26 -27.92
C GLY A 25 20.16 44.25 -28.78
N ALA A 26 20.66 44.70 -29.93
CA ALA A 26 21.63 43.96 -30.73
C ALA A 26 23.00 44.00 -30.04
N CYS A 27 23.57 42.82 -29.73
CA CYS A 27 24.96 42.71 -29.30
C CYS A 27 25.75 41.87 -30.29
N ALA A 28 26.82 42.51 -30.83
CA ALA A 28 27.73 41.99 -31.83
C ALA A 28 28.50 40.76 -31.37
N GLN A 29 28.69 39.80 -32.31
CA GLN A 29 29.60 38.68 -32.19
C GLN A 29 31.06 39.15 -32.23
N GLN A 30 31.80 38.95 -31.15
CA GLN A 30 33.26 38.98 -31.14
C GLN A 30 33.78 37.54 -31.12
N SER A 31 34.40 37.15 -32.23
CA SER A 31 35.17 35.94 -32.38
C SER A 31 36.50 36.07 -31.63
N THR A 32 36.73 35.25 -30.62
CA THR A 32 38.07 35.03 -30.01
C THR A 32 38.67 33.72 -30.42
N PRO A 33 40.00 33.63 -30.59
CA PRO A 33 40.69 32.48 -31.18
C PRO A 33 40.75 31.27 -30.24
N ALA A 34 40.68 30.10 -30.82
CA ALA A 34 40.73 28.80 -30.16
C ALA A 34 42.05 28.57 -29.40
N LYS A 35 41.93 28.22 -28.10
CA LYS A 35 43.03 27.69 -27.27
C LYS A 35 43.08 26.20 -27.40
N PRO A 36 44.30 25.55 -27.46
CA PRO A 36 44.43 24.11 -27.71
C PRO A 36 43.83 23.28 -26.57
N LYS A 37 43.12 22.16 -26.93
CA LYS A 37 42.61 21.16 -26.02
C LYS A 37 43.77 20.50 -25.24
N PRO A 38 43.64 20.37 -23.89
CA PRO A 38 44.46 19.40 -23.14
C PRO A 38 43.93 17.99 -23.40
N LYS A 39 44.86 17.04 -23.51
CA LYS A 39 44.62 15.60 -23.58
C LYS A 39 43.81 15.13 -22.35
N PRO A 40 42.95 14.09 -22.48
CA PRO A 40 42.29 13.50 -21.33
C PRO A 40 43.33 12.71 -20.52
N ASP A 41 43.57 13.19 -19.30
CA ASP A 41 44.27 12.43 -18.29
C ASP A 41 43.30 11.40 -17.66
N ALA A 42 43.78 10.18 -17.52
CA ALA A 42 43.03 9.04 -17.10
C ALA A 42 42.77 9.09 -15.59
N SER A 43 41.64 8.56 -15.20
CA SER A 43 41.33 7.95 -13.89
C SER A 43 41.06 8.91 -12.73
N ALA A 44 39.84 9.47 -12.69
CA ALA A 44 39.16 9.63 -11.43
C ALA A 44 38.11 8.52 -11.26
N PRO A 45 38.02 7.83 -10.11
CA PRO A 45 36.97 6.84 -9.89
C PRO A 45 35.60 7.52 -9.92
N LYS A 46 34.74 7.09 -10.85
CA LYS A 46 33.34 7.48 -10.89
C LYS A 46 32.69 7.13 -9.54
N PRO A 47 32.04 8.07 -8.82
CA PRO A 47 31.30 7.72 -7.62
C PRO A 47 30.31 6.61 -7.96
N ALA A 48 30.40 5.48 -7.26
CA ALA A 48 29.44 4.38 -7.38
C ALA A 48 28.05 4.95 -7.10
N ALA A 49 27.15 4.84 -8.05
CA ALA A 49 25.74 5.13 -7.84
C ALA A 49 25.27 4.33 -6.62
N PRO A 50 24.43 4.91 -5.72
CA PRO A 50 23.87 4.15 -4.61
C PRO A 50 23.21 2.89 -5.19
N ALA A 51 23.62 1.71 -4.72
CA ALA A 51 23.00 0.46 -5.09
C ALA A 51 21.49 0.62 -4.83
N ALA A 52 20.68 0.47 -5.88
CA ALA A 52 19.23 0.52 -5.77
C ALA A 52 18.82 -0.46 -4.66
N ALA A 53 18.23 0.05 -3.60
CA ALA A 53 17.76 -0.75 -2.49
C ALA A 53 16.81 -1.82 -3.06
N LYS A 54 17.18 -3.09 -2.87
CA LYS A 54 16.34 -4.23 -3.24
C LYS A 54 14.96 -3.98 -2.64
N PRO A 55 13.85 -4.08 -3.40
CA PRO A 55 12.52 -3.84 -2.85
C PRO A 55 12.35 -4.63 -1.56
N ALA A 56 11.98 -3.95 -0.48
CA ALA A 56 11.75 -4.61 0.80
C ALA A 56 10.70 -5.70 0.59
N SER A 57 10.96 -6.91 1.11
CA SER A 57 9.97 -7.98 1.02
C SER A 57 8.71 -7.54 1.78
N PRO A 58 7.49 -7.97 1.38
CA PRO A 58 6.27 -7.61 2.08
C PRO A 58 6.30 -7.99 3.56
N ALA A 59 6.96 -9.09 3.89
CA ALA A 59 7.23 -9.47 5.27
C ALA A 59 8.09 -8.44 6.03
N ALA A 60 9.03 -7.75 5.37
CA ALA A 60 9.81 -6.68 5.98
C ALA A 60 8.99 -5.41 6.26
N ALA A 61 7.96 -5.12 5.46
CA ALA A 61 7.06 -4.00 5.70
C ALA A 61 6.24 -4.20 6.99
N VAL A 62 5.67 -5.40 7.18
CA VAL A 62 4.95 -5.76 8.42
C VAL A 62 5.90 -5.80 9.63
N ALA A 63 7.15 -6.19 9.40
CA ALA A 63 8.18 -6.25 10.43
C ALA A 63 8.74 -4.88 10.85
N GLY A 64 8.14 -3.74 10.43
CA GLY A 64 8.60 -2.40 10.80
C GLY A 64 10.05 -2.12 10.39
N GLY A 65 10.49 -2.68 9.24
CA GLY A 65 11.86 -2.58 8.74
C GLY A 65 12.86 -3.55 9.36
N ALA A 66 12.50 -4.31 10.42
CA ALA A 66 13.33 -5.39 10.92
C ALA A 66 13.35 -6.55 9.93
N GLN A 67 14.44 -7.33 9.92
CA GLN A 67 14.53 -8.54 9.10
C GLN A 67 13.60 -9.63 9.65
N PRO A 68 12.55 -10.04 8.90
CA PRO A 68 11.67 -11.11 9.35
C PRO A 68 12.36 -12.47 9.16
N LYS A 69 12.24 -13.33 10.17
CA LYS A 69 12.68 -14.72 10.14
C LYS A 69 11.49 -15.60 9.76
N LEU A 70 11.64 -16.40 8.72
CA LEU A 70 10.65 -17.43 8.36
C LEU A 70 10.69 -18.55 9.39
N LEU A 71 9.53 -18.88 9.97
CA LEU A 71 9.33 -19.97 10.93
C LEU A 71 8.82 -21.24 10.25
N GLY A 72 8.16 -21.12 9.11
CA GLY A 72 7.62 -22.23 8.32
C GLY A 72 6.75 -21.74 7.17
N GLN A 73 6.52 -22.64 6.20
CA GLN A 73 5.64 -22.41 5.06
C GLN A 73 4.54 -23.49 5.07
N TYR A 74 3.27 -23.05 4.97
CA TYR A 74 2.08 -23.89 5.05
C TYR A 74 1.15 -23.59 3.88
N GLY A 75 1.33 -24.29 2.77
CA GLY A 75 0.66 -23.93 1.52
C GLY A 75 1.06 -22.52 1.04
N MET A 76 0.08 -21.63 0.85
CA MET A 76 0.32 -20.24 0.47
C MET A 76 0.70 -19.35 1.65
N TRP A 77 0.66 -19.85 2.90
CA TRP A 77 0.87 -19.10 4.13
C TRP A 77 2.29 -19.25 4.66
N GLY A 78 3.03 -18.15 4.71
CA GLY A 78 4.31 -18.08 5.42
C GLY A 78 4.10 -17.61 6.86
N ALA A 79 4.70 -18.30 7.82
CA ALA A 79 4.76 -17.90 9.23
C ALA A 79 6.10 -17.21 9.53
N TYR A 80 6.07 -16.06 10.19
CA TYR A 80 7.24 -15.23 10.42
C TYR A 80 7.30 -14.70 11.85
N THR A 81 8.52 -14.36 12.30
CA THR A 81 8.76 -13.53 13.47
C THR A 81 9.76 -12.43 13.16
N ALA A 82 9.64 -11.30 13.85
CA ALA A 82 10.60 -10.19 13.82
C ALA A 82 10.63 -9.48 15.16
N ALA A 83 11.62 -8.61 15.38
CA ALA A 83 11.73 -7.85 16.62
C ALA A 83 12.16 -6.39 16.33
N PRO A 84 11.30 -5.55 15.72
CA PRO A 84 11.61 -4.14 15.52
C PRO A 84 11.76 -3.42 16.86
N GLY A 85 12.89 -2.72 17.05
CA GLY A 85 13.17 -2.04 18.32
C GLY A 85 13.15 -2.96 19.55
N GLY A 86 13.44 -4.25 19.37
CA GLY A 86 13.42 -5.26 20.44
C GLY A 86 12.02 -5.80 20.79
N LYS A 87 10.95 -5.26 20.22
CA LYS A 87 9.58 -5.73 20.44
C LYS A 87 9.25 -6.89 19.51
N LYS A 88 8.98 -8.07 20.07
CA LYS A 88 8.64 -9.25 19.27
C LYS A 88 7.29 -9.08 18.58
N ILE A 89 7.25 -9.41 17.29
CA ILE A 89 6.04 -9.57 16.50
C ILE A 89 6.07 -10.91 15.78
N CYS A 90 4.93 -11.58 15.70
CA CYS A 90 4.74 -12.79 14.91
C CYS A 90 3.57 -12.59 13.96
N PHE A 91 3.71 -13.05 12.73
CA PHE A 91 2.65 -12.88 11.74
C PHE A 91 2.65 -13.99 10.70
N VAL A 92 1.49 -14.24 10.16
CA VAL A 92 1.33 -15.04 8.95
C VAL A 92 1.01 -14.10 7.78
N LEU A 93 1.43 -14.52 6.59
CA LEU A 93 1.33 -13.74 5.36
C LEU A 93 0.97 -14.66 4.20
N ALA A 94 0.01 -14.25 3.37
CA ALA A 94 -0.28 -14.89 2.09
C ALA A 94 -0.49 -13.86 0.97
N LYS A 95 -0.25 -14.30 -0.28
CA LYS A 95 -0.71 -13.65 -1.50
C LYS A 95 -2.03 -14.27 -1.94
N PRO A 96 -2.86 -13.57 -2.72
CA PRO A 96 -4.03 -14.16 -3.31
C PRO A 96 -3.65 -15.29 -4.29
N SER A 97 -4.47 -16.31 -4.36
CA SER A 97 -4.38 -17.39 -5.36
C SER A 97 -4.91 -16.93 -6.73
N SER A 98 -5.86 -15.97 -6.73
CA SER A 98 -6.31 -15.26 -7.94
C SER A 98 -6.65 -13.80 -7.61
N SER A 99 -6.52 -12.96 -8.63
CA SER A 99 -6.76 -11.51 -8.53
C SER A 99 -7.39 -11.00 -9.83
N ASP A 100 -8.60 -10.48 -9.73
CA ASP A 100 -9.36 -9.96 -10.85
C ASP A 100 -9.69 -8.48 -10.66
N THR A 101 -9.84 -7.75 -11.77
CA THR A 101 -10.27 -6.35 -11.76
C THR A 101 -11.36 -6.09 -12.79
N ASN A 102 -12.26 -5.13 -12.49
CA ASN A 102 -13.26 -4.63 -13.43
C ASN A 102 -13.13 -3.08 -13.50
N PRO A 103 -12.72 -2.50 -14.65
CA PRO A 103 -12.32 -3.15 -15.91
C PRO A 103 -11.12 -4.09 -15.74
N PRO A 104 -10.99 -5.13 -16.61
CA PRO A 104 -9.95 -6.15 -16.46
C PRO A 104 -8.54 -5.60 -16.68
N ASN A 105 -7.53 -6.33 -16.16
CA ASN A 105 -6.11 -6.07 -16.37
C ASN A 105 -5.64 -4.68 -15.88
N ARG A 106 -6.25 -4.14 -14.81
CA ARG A 106 -5.76 -2.90 -14.21
C ARG A 106 -4.51 -3.16 -13.38
N PRO A 107 -3.37 -2.50 -13.70
CA PRO A 107 -2.14 -2.69 -12.95
C PRO A 107 -2.29 -2.15 -11.52
N ARG A 108 -1.70 -2.87 -10.56
CA ARG A 108 -1.62 -2.48 -9.15
C ARG A 108 -0.38 -3.07 -8.49
N ASN A 109 -0.02 -2.55 -7.34
CA ASN A 109 1.03 -3.15 -6.51
C ASN A 109 0.58 -4.53 -5.98
N PRO A 110 1.52 -5.35 -5.49
CA PRO A 110 1.19 -6.66 -4.94
C PRO A 110 0.19 -6.59 -3.78
N VAL A 111 -0.65 -7.62 -3.69
CA VAL A 111 -1.72 -7.77 -2.70
C VAL A 111 -1.30 -8.79 -1.65
N TYR A 112 -1.62 -8.50 -0.40
CA TYR A 112 -1.30 -9.37 0.73
C TYR A 112 -2.40 -9.36 1.80
N ILE A 113 -2.57 -10.49 2.47
CA ILE A 113 -3.29 -10.57 3.73
C ILE A 113 -2.30 -10.96 4.83
N PHE A 114 -2.43 -10.33 5.99
CA PHE A 114 -1.60 -10.55 7.16
C PHE A 114 -2.47 -10.86 8.36
N ILE A 115 -2.00 -11.73 9.25
CA ILE A 115 -2.57 -11.86 10.60
C ILE A 115 -1.40 -11.78 11.57
N SER A 116 -1.38 -10.74 12.40
CA SER A 116 -0.24 -10.40 13.25
C SER A 116 -0.58 -10.40 14.72
N SER A 117 0.39 -10.80 15.56
CA SER A 117 0.33 -10.70 17.00
C SER A 117 1.53 -9.91 17.52
N ARG A 118 1.27 -8.95 18.40
CA ARG A 118 2.24 -8.08 19.05
C ARG A 118 2.07 -8.16 20.57
N PRO A 119 2.72 -9.10 21.26
CA PRO A 119 2.52 -9.32 22.70
C PRO A 119 2.79 -8.07 23.55
N ALA A 120 3.83 -7.27 23.19
CA ALA A 120 4.15 -6.03 23.89
C ALA A 120 3.02 -4.99 23.86
N ASP A 121 2.19 -5.01 22.80
CA ASP A 121 1.07 -4.09 22.59
C ASP A 121 -0.28 -4.76 22.97
N LYS A 122 -0.27 -6.00 23.47
CA LYS A 122 -1.45 -6.82 23.80
C LYS A 122 -2.38 -7.04 22.59
N VAL A 123 -1.83 -7.06 21.38
CA VAL A 123 -2.55 -7.33 20.13
C VAL A 123 -2.37 -8.80 19.77
N THR A 124 -3.47 -9.48 19.49
CA THR A 124 -3.49 -10.89 19.10
C THR A 124 -4.32 -11.07 17.84
N ASN A 125 -3.72 -11.70 16.82
CA ASN A 125 -4.38 -12.09 15.58
C ASN A 125 -5.04 -10.92 14.80
N GLU A 126 -4.46 -9.72 14.81
CA GLU A 126 -4.95 -8.59 14.01
C GLU A 126 -4.88 -8.91 12.52
N VAL A 127 -6.04 -8.85 11.86
CA VAL A 127 -6.17 -9.08 10.42
C VAL A 127 -6.02 -7.78 9.67
N SER A 128 -5.09 -7.72 8.74
CA SER A 128 -4.87 -6.59 7.86
C SER A 128 -4.65 -7.03 6.42
N LEU A 129 -5.11 -6.21 5.48
CA LEU A 129 -4.94 -6.41 4.05
C LEU A 129 -4.26 -5.21 3.42
N VAL A 130 -3.44 -5.46 2.42
CA VAL A 130 -2.91 -4.45 1.50
C VAL A 130 -3.35 -4.84 0.10
N VAL A 131 -4.10 -3.94 -0.58
CA VAL A 131 -4.71 -4.25 -1.88
C VAL A 131 -3.94 -3.68 -3.07
N GLY A 132 -2.84 -2.94 -2.80
CA GLY A 132 -1.94 -2.43 -3.82
C GLY A 132 -2.46 -1.22 -4.61
N TYR A 133 -3.52 -0.56 -4.17
CA TYR A 133 -4.04 0.70 -4.70
C TYR A 133 -4.76 1.49 -3.60
N PRO A 134 -4.83 2.83 -3.70
CA PRO A 134 -5.65 3.62 -2.77
C PRO A 134 -7.13 3.32 -2.94
N PHE A 135 -7.81 2.97 -1.86
CA PHE A 135 -9.27 2.78 -1.84
C PHE A 135 -10.00 4.09 -2.13
N LYS A 136 -11.23 3.97 -2.66
CA LYS A 136 -12.14 5.09 -2.76
C LYS A 136 -12.46 5.62 -1.35
N PRO A 137 -12.33 6.93 -1.08
CA PRO A 137 -12.64 7.48 0.23
C PRO A 137 -14.04 7.12 0.71
N GLY A 138 -14.16 6.66 1.96
CA GLY A 138 -15.43 6.24 2.57
C GLY A 138 -15.96 4.88 2.09
N PHE A 139 -15.22 4.16 1.25
CA PHE A 139 -15.59 2.80 0.84
C PHE A 139 -15.23 1.79 1.94
N GLU A 140 -16.16 0.91 2.27
CA GLU A 140 -15.90 -0.27 3.09
C GLU A 140 -15.63 -1.47 2.18
N ALA A 141 -14.47 -2.10 2.33
CA ALA A 141 -14.18 -3.36 1.67
C ALA A 141 -14.93 -4.51 2.37
N ASN A 142 -14.99 -5.66 1.73
CA ASN A 142 -15.65 -6.83 2.29
C ASN A 142 -14.81 -8.07 2.07
N ALA A 143 -14.68 -8.89 3.11
CA ALA A 143 -14.10 -10.22 3.04
C ALA A 143 -15.21 -11.27 3.25
N GLN A 144 -15.39 -12.15 2.26
CA GLN A 144 -16.35 -13.25 2.29
C GLN A 144 -15.61 -14.57 2.54
N ILE A 145 -16.01 -15.31 3.58
CA ILE A 145 -15.45 -16.62 3.93
C ILE A 145 -16.61 -17.58 4.12
N GLY A 146 -16.83 -18.48 3.17
CA GLY A 146 -18.03 -19.32 3.15
C GLY A 146 -19.30 -18.47 3.18
N ALA A 147 -20.19 -18.68 4.14
CA ALA A 147 -21.41 -17.88 4.33
C ALA A 147 -21.19 -16.60 5.13
N ASN A 148 -20.01 -16.39 5.74
CA ASN A 148 -19.74 -15.26 6.61
C ASN A 148 -19.18 -14.08 5.82
N SER A 149 -19.69 -12.87 6.12
CA SER A 149 -19.28 -11.60 5.50
C SER A 149 -18.71 -10.68 6.56
N PHE A 150 -17.50 -10.18 6.33
CA PHE A 150 -16.77 -9.31 7.26
C PHE A 150 -16.51 -7.96 6.60
N PRO A 151 -17.19 -6.87 7.05
CA PRO A 151 -16.91 -5.52 6.59
C PRO A 151 -15.58 -5.03 7.13
N LEU A 152 -14.78 -4.41 6.26
CA LEU A 152 -13.46 -3.89 6.55
C LEU A 152 -13.45 -2.38 6.34
N TYR A 153 -13.04 -1.61 7.36
CA TYR A 153 -12.75 -0.20 7.12
C TYR A 153 -11.46 -0.05 6.31
N THR A 154 -11.40 0.97 5.48
CA THR A 154 -10.28 1.18 4.56
C THR A 154 -9.57 2.50 4.83
N GLN A 155 -8.24 2.49 4.71
CA GLN A 155 -7.41 3.68 4.78
C GLN A 155 -6.23 3.53 3.81
N GLN A 156 -6.07 4.47 2.89
CA GLN A 156 -5.07 4.39 1.82
C GLN A 156 -5.24 3.08 1.02
N ASP A 157 -4.27 2.18 1.01
CA ASP A 157 -4.30 0.87 0.37
C ASP A 157 -4.52 -0.29 1.34
N GLY A 158 -4.73 0.01 2.62
CA GLY A 158 -4.95 -0.94 3.69
C GLY A 158 -6.43 -1.11 4.07
N ALA A 159 -6.78 -2.30 4.56
CA ALA A 159 -8.10 -2.60 5.11
C ALA A 159 -7.99 -3.47 6.38
N TRP A 160 -8.87 -3.19 7.37
CA TRP A 160 -8.86 -3.83 8.70
C TRP A 160 -10.26 -4.09 9.21
N ILE A 161 -10.39 -5.01 10.16
CA ILE A 161 -11.61 -5.22 10.96
C ILE A 161 -11.76 -4.08 11.98
N LYS A 162 -12.98 -3.64 12.26
CA LYS A 162 -13.26 -2.51 13.17
C LYS A 162 -13.10 -2.83 14.66
N ASN A 163 -13.27 -4.10 15.04
CA ASN A 163 -13.22 -4.48 16.46
C ASN A 163 -12.70 -5.92 16.66
N ALA A 164 -12.12 -6.17 17.83
CA ALA A 164 -11.47 -7.44 18.16
C ALA A 164 -12.43 -8.66 18.17
N ALA A 165 -13.72 -8.46 18.48
CA ALA A 165 -14.68 -9.56 18.49
C ALA A 165 -14.99 -10.08 17.07
N GLU A 166 -15.16 -9.16 16.11
CA GLU A 166 -15.33 -9.51 14.70
C GLU A 166 -14.05 -10.09 14.11
N GLU A 167 -12.89 -9.61 14.55
CA GLU A 167 -11.59 -10.12 14.14
C GLU A 167 -11.38 -11.57 14.56
N ALA A 168 -11.71 -11.92 15.81
CA ALA A 168 -11.65 -13.30 16.29
C ALA A 168 -12.58 -14.23 15.47
N LYS A 169 -13.79 -13.77 15.13
CA LYS A 169 -14.73 -14.51 14.27
C LYS A 169 -14.18 -14.71 12.87
N MET A 170 -13.55 -13.67 12.29
CA MET A 170 -12.94 -13.79 10.96
C MET A 170 -11.79 -14.80 10.97
N VAL A 171 -10.91 -14.75 11.97
CA VAL A 171 -9.79 -15.70 12.11
C VAL A 171 -10.29 -17.12 12.25
N GLU A 172 -11.35 -17.34 13.03
CA GLU A 172 -11.96 -18.66 13.19
C GLU A 172 -12.59 -19.16 11.88
N ALA A 173 -13.31 -18.28 11.16
CA ALA A 173 -13.84 -18.60 9.84
C ALA A 173 -12.73 -18.93 8.83
N MET A 174 -11.58 -18.24 8.91
CA MET A 174 -10.42 -18.55 8.06
C MET A 174 -9.81 -19.90 8.38
N ARG A 175 -9.76 -20.30 9.66
CA ARG A 175 -9.24 -21.61 10.07
C ARG A 175 -10.06 -22.78 9.52
N GLY A 176 -11.37 -22.62 9.41
CA GLY A 176 -12.31 -23.66 8.96
C GLY A 176 -12.75 -23.55 7.50
N GLY A 177 -12.40 -22.45 6.82
CA GLY A 177 -12.85 -22.19 5.44
C GLY A 177 -11.84 -22.67 4.39
N ASP A 178 -12.30 -22.70 3.13
CA ASP A 178 -11.47 -23.06 1.98
C ASP A 178 -10.85 -21.83 1.32
N THR A 179 -11.63 -20.73 1.24
CA THR A 179 -11.21 -19.49 0.58
C THR A 179 -11.74 -18.26 1.32
N ALA A 180 -10.96 -17.17 1.27
CA ALA A 180 -11.41 -15.82 1.61
C ALA A 180 -11.42 -14.97 0.33
N VAL A 181 -12.58 -14.39 -0.01
CA VAL A 181 -12.74 -13.52 -1.17
C VAL A 181 -12.87 -12.08 -0.71
N VAL A 182 -11.92 -11.23 -1.08
CA VAL A 182 -11.90 -9.82 -0.71
C VAL A 182 -12.31 -8.98 -1.91
N LYS A 183 -13.30 -8.10 -1.71
CA LYS A 183 -13.77 -7.14 -2.73
C LYS A 183 -13.42 -5.73 -2.31
N GLY A 184 -12.85 -4.98 -3.25
CA GLY A 184 -12.42 -3.61 -3.05
C GLY A 184 -12.82 -2.69 -4.20
N LEU A 185 -12.80 -1.36 -3.95
CA LEU A 185 -13.04 -0.33 -4.94
C LEU A 185 -11.95 0.73 -4.86
N SER A 186 -11.21 0.91 -5.93
CA SER A 186 -10.13 1.91 -5.98
C SER A 186 -10.67 3.34 -6.07
N ALA A 187 -9.86 4.33 -5.71
CA ALA A 187 -10.16 5.74 -5.90
C ALA A 187 -10.47 6.12 -7.36
N LYS A 188 -9.99 5.32 -8.32
CA LYS A 188 -10.26 5.47 -9.77
C LYS A 188 -11.50 4.73 -10.24
N GLY A 189 -12.28 4.10 -9.34
CA GLY A 189 -13.50 3.37 -9.68
C GLY A 189 -13.29 1.93 -10.19
N THR A 190 -12.06 1.42 -10.17
CA THR A 190 -11.79 0.01 -10.52
C THR A 190 -12.18 -0.88 -9.34
N GLN A 191 -13.04 -1.87 -9.60
CA GLN A 191 -13.35 -2.93 -8.65
C GLN A 191 -12.25 -4.00 -8.67
N SER A 192 -11.92 -4.57 -7.52
CA SER A 192 -11.05 -5.74 -7.43
C SER A 192 -11.73 -6.87 -6.68
N THR A 193 -11.36 -8.10 -7.04
CA THR A 193 -11.73 -9.33 -6.34
C THR A 193 -10.47 -10.17 -6.17
N ASP A 194 -10.06 -10.36 -4.92
CA ASP A 194 -8.88 -11.11 -4.54
C ASP A 194 -9.28 -12.36 -3.76
N THR A 195 -8.90 -13.54 -4.25
CA THR A 195 -9.21 -14.81 -3.63
C THR A 195 -7.96 -15.37 -2.97
N PHE A 196 -8.05 -15.66 -1.68
CA PHE A 196 -6.97 -16.28 -0.89
C PHE A 196 -7.36 -17.73 -0.56
N ALA A 197 -6.48 -18.67 -0.91
CA ALA A 197 -6.64 -20.05 -0.45
C ALA A 197 -6.31 -20.13 1.04
N LEU A 198 -7.20 -20.73 1.85
CA LEU A 198 -7.04 -20.82 3.30
C LEU A 198 -6.37 -22.11 3.76
N LYS A 199 -6.13 -23.05 2.84
CA LYS A 199 -5.41 -24.30 3.17
C LYS A 199 -4.02 -23.98 3.75
N GLY A 200 -3.76 -24.44 4.98
CA GLY A 200 -2.51 -24.23 5.68
C GLY A 200 -2.51 -23.10 6.69
N ILE A 201 -3.54 -22.23 6.70
CA ILE A 201 -3.59 -21.09 7.62
C ILE A 201 -3.63 -21.52 9.09
N ALA A 202 -4.38 -22.57 9.42
CA ALA A 202 -4.49 -23.06 10.80
C ALA A 202 -3.11 -23.43 11.35
N GLN A 203 -2.34 -24.22 10.60
CA GLN A 203 -0.98 -24.62 10.98
C GLN A 203 -0.02 -23.42 11.07
N ALA A 204 -0.14 -22.45 10.14
CA ALA A 204 0.65 -21.23 10.18
C ALA A 204 0.37 -20.39 11.44
N LEU A 205 -0.93 -20.20 11.78
CA LEU A 205 -1.36 -19.49 12.99
C LEU A 205 -0.92 -20.21 14.27
N ASP A 206 -1.01 -21.53 14.32
CA ASP A 206 -0.53 -22.32 15.47
C ASP A 206 0.97 -22.15 15.65
N ARG A 207 1.75 -22.15 14.55
CA ARG A 207 3.19 -21.94 14.60
C ARG A 207 3.57 -20.55 15.14
N VAL A 208 2.93 -19.48 14.67
CA VAL A 208 3.20 -18.13 15.19
C VAL A 208 2.67 -17.95 16.62
N GLY A 209 1.56 -18.61 16.97
CA GLY A 209 1.03 -18.61 18.34
C GLY A 209 2.00 -19.27 19.35
N GLN A 210 2.72 -20.32 18.94
CA GLN A 210 3.78 -20.95 19.76
C GLN A 210 4.99 -20.01 19.92
N GLU A 211 5.34 -19.26 18.88
CA GLU A 211 6.50 -18.36 18.88
C GLU A 211 6.26 -17.09 19.69
N CYS A 212 5.04 -16.55 19.70
CA CYS A 212 4.64 -15.30 20.34
C CYS A 212 3.84 -15.48 21.65
N LYS A 213 4.14 -16.54 22.39
CA LYS A 213 3.67 -16.74 23.78
C LYS A 213 4.33 -15.78 24.73
#